data_710bd9ae2c077f8d0f6e18054203f3eb
#
_entry.id   710bd9ae2c077f8d0f6e18054203f3eb
#
_cell.length_a   1.000
_cell.length_b   1.000
_cell.length_c   1.000
_cell.angle_alpha   90.00
_cell.angle_beta   90.00
_cell.angle_gamma   90.00
#
_symmetry.space_group_name_H-M   'P 1'
#
loop_
_entity.id
_entity.type
_entity.pdbx_description
1 polymer ?
#
loop_
_entity_poly.entity_id
_entity_poly.type
_entity_poly.pdbx_seq_one_letter_code
_entity_poly.pdbx_strand_id
1 'polypeptide(L)'
;MNADAWNHLADSSRVLVHHASRLMGVLTHPTQSRDDLMLGPIAAEAAFALQQLLEAMSAAPELAAHMRTLQRFDIALAAWRRSVADASPLAPRYQTALLQQAAQVVTSCLHVGALSDSESARTLVMRRDTGGHASPPPP
;
A
#
# COMPACT_ATOMS: atom_id res chain seq x y z
N MET A 1 -11.26 -10.80 10.90
CA MET A 1 -11.45 -10.61 9.45
C MET A 1 -11.67 -11.96 8.77
N ASN A 2 -12.48 -12.00 7.74
CA ASN A 2 -12.69 -13.20 6.94
C ASN A 2 -11.62 -13.32 5.82
N ALA A 3 -11.63 -14.45 5.10
CA ALA A 3 -10.67 -14.70 4.03
C ALA A 3 -10.75 -13.65 2.91
N ASP A 4 -11.95 -13.19 2.58
CA ASP A 4 -12.15 -12.19 1.52
C ASP A 4 -11.53 -10.84 1.92
N ALA A 5 -11.63 -10.45 3.18
CA ALA A 5 -11.02 -9.23 3.70
C ALA A 5 -9.48 -9.32 3.67
N TRP A 6 -8.92 -10.47 4.04
CA TRP A 6 -7.47 -10.70 3.94
C TRP A 6 -6.99 -10.68 2.49
N ASN A 7 -7.74 -11.29 1.56
CA ASN A 7 -7.43 -11.26 0.14
C ASN A 7 -7.48 -9.83 -0.41
N HIS A 8 -8.45 -9.04 0.01
CA HIS A 8 -8.56 -7.63 -0.37
C HIS A 8 -7.34 -6.82 0.11
N LEU A 9 -6.89 -7.06 1.35
CA LEU A 9 -5.67 -6.45 1.88
C LEU A 9 -4.44 -6.82 1.05
N ALA A 10 -4.29 -8.10 0.70
CA ALA A 10 -3.18 -8.58 -0.12
C ALA A 10 -3.17 -7.88 -1.48
N ASP A 11 -4.32 -7.82 -2.14
CA ASP A 11 -4.46 -7.18 -3.45
C ASP A 11 -4.18 -5.68 -3.38
N SER A 12 -4.73 -4.99 -2.39
CA SER A 12 -4.51 -3.55 -2.18
C SER A 12 -3.04 -3.25 -1.89
N SER A 13 -2.35 -4.12 -1.16
CA SER A 13 -0.92 -3.99 -0.90
C SER A 13 -0.10 -4.10 -2.18
N ARG A 14 -0.42 -5.05 -3.05
CA ARG A 14 0.25 -5.24 -4.34
C ARG A 14 0.03 -4.03 -5.25
N VAL A 15 -1.17 -3.48 -5.28
CA VAL A 15 -1.49 -2.29 -6.07
C VAL A 15 -0.66 -1.10 -5.61
N LEU A 16 -0.56 -0.88 -4.29
CA LEU A 16 0.25 0.21 -3.76
C LEU A 16 1.75 0.01 -4.05
N VAL A 17 2.27 -1.21 -3.92
CA VAL A 17 3.66 -1.52 -4.30
C VAL A 17 3.92 -1.12 -5.75
N HIS A 18 3.01 -1.47 -6.65
CA HIS A 18 3.13 -1.12 -8.06
C HIS A 18 3.20 0.40 -8.26
N HIS A 19 2.27 1.14 -7.67
CA HIS A 19 2.22 2.60 -7.84
C HIS A 19 3.38 3.31 -7.15
N ALA A 20 3.77 2.88 -5.95
CA ALA A 20 4.91 3.45 -5.23
C ALA A 20 6.22 3.19 -5.98
N SER A 21 6.40 1.99 -6.51
CA SER A 21 7.59 1.63 -7.30
C SER A 21 7.66 2.45 -8.59
N ARG A 22 6.53 2.64 -9.25
CA ARG A 22 6.44 3.45 -10.46
C ARG A 22 6.77 4.92 -10.16
N LEU A 23 6.24 5.46 -9.06
CA LEU A 23 6.55 6.82 -8.62
C LEU A 23 8.05 6.98 -8.34
N MET A 24 8.65 6.04 -7.62
CA MET A 24 10.09 6.04 -7.35
C MET A 24 10.91 6.02 -8.64
N GLY A 25 10.52 5.18 -9.58
CA GLY A 25 11.19 5.08 -10.88
C GLY A 25 11.18 6.40 -11.64
N VAL A 26 10.04 7.08 -11.68
CA VAL A 26 9.90 8.37 -12.37
C VAL A 26 10.71 9.46 -11.64
N LEU A 27 10.67 9.49 -10.31
CA LEU A 27 11.38 10.50 -9.52
C LEU A 27 12.91 10.34 -9.57
N THR A 28 13.40 9.13 -9.83
CA THR A 28 14.85 8.87 -9.91
C THR A 28 15.44 9.08 -11.30
N HIS A 29 14.61 9.29 -12.33
CA HIS A 29 15.05 9.60 -13.69
C HIS A 29 14.96 11.10 -13.94
N PRO A 30 16.06 11.88 -13.81
CA PRO A 30 15.99 13.33 -13.64
C PRO A 30 15.78 14.14 -14.91
N THR A 31 15.62 13.55 -16.09
CA THR A 31 15.88 14.30 -17.30
C THR A 31 14.84 14.24 -18.41
N GLN A 32 13.63 13.79 -18.13
CA GLN A 32 12.66 13.71 -19.21
C GLN A 32 11.43 14.55 -18.90
N SER A 33 11.23 15.59 -19.69
CA SER A 33 10.05 16.44 -19.64
C SER A 33 8.73 15.69 -19.80
N ARG A 34 8.78 14.46 -20.34
CA ARG A 34 7.64 13.53 -20.38
C ARG A 34 7.25 13.03 -19.01
N ASP A 35 8.22 12.82 -18.13
CA ASP A 35 8.00 12.33 -16.78
C ASP A 35 7.29 13.37 -15.93
N ASP A 36 7.58 14.65 -16.13
CA ASP A 36 6.89 15.75 -15.45
C ASP A 36 5.39 15.77 -15.77
N LEU A 37 5.01 15.49 -17.01
CA LEU A 37 3.62 15.42 -17.44
C LEU A 37 2.89 14.21 -16.85
N MET A 38 3.61 13.11 -16.60
CA MET A 38 3.06 11.87 -16.05
C MET A 38 3.07 11.86 -14.52
N LEU A 39 3.85 12.71 -13.89
CA LEU A 39 4.02 12.75 -12.44
C LEU A 39 2.71 13.03 -11.70
N GLY A 40 1.89 13.96 -12.18
CA GLY A 40 0.61 14.29 -11.60
C GLY A 40 -0.32 13.07 -11.51
N PRO A 41 -0.61 12.40 -12.65
CA PRO A 41 -1.42 11.17 -12.64
C PRO A 41 -0.82 10.04 -11.81
N ILE A 42 0.49 9.81 -11.89
CA ILE A 42 1.16 8.75 -11.13
C ILE A 42 1.04 9.01 -9.63
N ALA A 43 1.26 10.24 -9.19
CA ALA A 43 1.13 10.63 -7.79
C ALA A 43 -0.32 10.49 -7.31
N ALA A 44 -1.28 10.87 -8.14
CA ALA A 44 -2.71 10.75 -7.81
C ALA A 44 -3.12 9.28 -7.67
N GLU A 45 -2.66 8.41 -8.55
CA GLU A 45 -2.92 6.95 -8.47
C GLU A 45 -2.30 6.36 -7.21
N ALA A 46 -1.08 6.76 -6.88
CA ALA A 46 -0.42 6.32 -5.64
C ALA A 46 -1.20 6.77 -4.41
N ALA A 47 -1.66 8.02 -4.38
CA ALA A 47 -2.45 8.57 -3.29
C ALA A 47 -3.78 7.81 -3.13
N PHE A 48 -4.44 7.50 -4.23
CA PHE A 48 -5.69 6.74 -4.21
C PHE A 48 -5.47 5.33 -3.68
N ALA A 49 -4.47 4.62 -4.19
CA ALA A 49 -4.13 3.26 -3.75
C ALA A 49 -3.77 3.24 -2.25
N LEU A 50 -3.07 4.27 -1.78
CA LEU A 50 -2.71 4.43 -0.37
C LEU A 50 -3.95 4.55 0.51
N GLN A 51 -4.92 5.38 0.14
CA GLN A 51 -6.14 5.55 0.91
C GLN A 51 -6.97 4.27 0.95
N GLN A 52 -7.04 3.53 -0.16
CA GLN A 52 -7.72 2.25 -0.23
C GLN A 52 -7.11 1.24 0.75
N LEU A 53 -5.78 1.16 0.79
CA LEU A 53 -5.08 0.25 1.68
C LEU A 53 -5.24 0.66 3.15
N LEU A 54 -5.12 1.95 3.47
CA LEU A 54 -5.31 2.45 4.84
C LEU A 54 -6.71 2.12 5.35
N GLU A 55 -7.72 2.31 4.52
CA GLU A 55 -9.10 1.97 4.86
C GLU A 55 -9.27 0.48 5.14
N ALA A 56 -8.70 -0.36 4.27
CA ALA A 56 -8.74 -1.82 4.45
C ALA A 56 -8.00 -2.26 5.71
N MET A 57 -6.89 -1.62 6.05
CA MET A 57 -6.08 -1.95 7.24
C MET A 57 -6.75 -1.53 8.55
N SER A 58 -7.70 -0.60 8.52
CA SER A 58 -8.36 -0.10 9.73
C SER A 58 -9.08 -1.19 10.52
N ALA A 59 -9.46 -2.29 9.86
CA ALA A 59 -10.10 -3.43 10.49
C ALA A 59 -9.11 -4.41 11.15
N ALA A 60 -7.80 -4.20 11.00
CA ALA A 60 -6.76 -5.11 11.47
C ALA A 60 -5.80 -4.39 12.42
N PRO A 61 -6.09 -4.34 13.74
CA PRO A 61 -5.25 -3.61 14.70
C PRO A 61 -3.81 -4.13 14.78
N GLU A 62 -3.55 -5.37 14.43
CA GLU A 62 -2.21 -5.95 14.36
C GLU A 62 -1.33 -5.29 13.29
N LEU A 63 -1.92 -4.55 12.37
CA LEU A 63 -1.20 -3.83 11.30
C LEU A 63 -0.89 -2.37 11.65
N ALA A 64 -1.10 -1.95 12.90
CA ALA A 64 -0.96 -0.55 13.31
C ALA A 64 0.42 0.05 12.98
N ALA A 65 1.49 -0.72 13.13
CA ALA A 65 2.85 -0.25 12.80
C ALA A 65 2.99 0.05 11.30
N HIS A 66 2.42 -0.81 10.47
CA HIS A 66 2.42 -0.61 9.01
C HIS A 66 1.53 0.57 8.61
N MET A 67 0.40 0.77 9.28
CA MET A 67 -0.44 1.94 9.07
C MET A 67 0.33 3.24 9.30
N ARG A 68 1.14 3.30 10.36
CA ARG A 68 1.96 4.48 10.64
C ARG A 68 2.96 4.75 9.50
N THR A 69 3.57 3.71 8.96
CA THR A 69 4.47 3.84 7.80
C THR A 69 3.74 4.42 6.59
N LEU A 70 2.54 3.92 6.30
CA LEU A 70 1.72 4.42 5.20
C LEU A 70 1.27 5.87 5.43
N GLN A 71 0.94 6.23 6.66
CA GLN A 71 0.53 7.59 7.01
C GLN A 71 1.69 8.58 6.83
N ARG A 72 2.92 8.19 7.15
CA ARG A 72 4.11 9.01 6.89
C ARG A 72 4.32 9.23 5.40
N PHE A 73 4.09 8.20 4.61
CA PHE A 73 4.15 8.31 3.14
C PHE A 73 3.06 9.26 2.62
N ASP A 74 1.86 9.19 3.15
CA ASP A 74 0.76 10.10 2.79
C ASP A 74 1.15 11.56 3.04
N ILE A 75 1.71 11.85 4.20
CA ILE A 75 2.18 13.19 4.56
C ILE A 75 3.28 13.65 3.59
N ALA A 76 4.26 12.79 3.33
CA ALA A 76 5.38 13.10 2.43
C ALA A 76 4.90 13.33 1.00
N LEU A 77 3.96 12.53 0.52
CA LEU A 77 3.39 12.66 -0.82
C LEU A 77 2.61 13.96 -0.95
N ALA A 78 1.78 14.30 0.02
CA ALA A 78 1.02 15.55 0.02
C ALA A 78 1.93 16.77 0.06
N ALA A 79 2.96 16.76 0.90
CA ALA A 79 3.92 17.84 1.01
C ALA A 79 4.69 18.05 -0.30
N TRP A 80 5.14 16.97 -0.91
CA TRP A 80 5.85 17.04 -2.20
C TRP A 80 4.93 17.57 -3.31
N ARG A 81 3.71 17.06 -3.42
CA ARG A 81 2.75 17.53 -4.44
C ARG A 81 2.48 19.04 -4.30
N ARG A 82 2.32 19.52 -3.07
CA ARG A 82 2.13 20.93 -2.78
C ARG A 82 3.35 21.76 -3.19
N SER A 83 4.55 21.27 -2.86
CA SER A 83 5.80 21.98 -3.20
C SER A 83 6.01 22.09 -4.70
N VAL A 84 5.63 21.08 -5.45
CA VAL A 84 5.70 21.10 -6.93
C VAL A 84 4.66 22.06 -7.49
N ALA A 85 3.43 22.03 -7.00
CA ALA A 85 2.36 22.93 -7.44
C ALA A 85 2.70 24.39 -7.18
N ASP A 86 3.37 24.68 -6.07
CA ASP A 86 3.77 26.03 -5.66
C ASP A 86 5.12 26.45 -6.27
N ALA A 87 5.76 25.60 -7.08
CA ALA A 87 7.10 25.79 -7.61
C ALA A 87 8.11 26.19 -6.51
N SER A 88 8.01 25.51 -5.34
CA SER A 88 8.84 25.80 -4.18
C SER A 88 10.30 25.43 -4.43
N PRO A 89 11.27 26.28 -4.00
CA PRO A 89 12.69 25.90 -4.06
C PRO A 89 13.05 24.74 -3.15
N LEU A 90 12.16 24.35 -2.22
CA LEU A 90 12.34 23.22 -1.33
C LEU A 90 11.83 21.88 -1.91
N ALA A 91 11.26 21.89 -3.11
CA ALA A 91 10.75 20.69 -3.77
C ALA A 91 11.76 19.52 -3.80
N PRO A 92 13.06 19.74 -4.07
CA PRO A 92 14.04 18.64 -4.02
C PRO A 92 14.17 17.98 -2.65
N ARG A 93 14.02 18.73 -1.57
CA ARG A 93 14.02 18.17 -0.20
C ARG A 93 12.80 17.28 0.06
N TYR A 94 11.62 17.73 -0.37
CA TYR A 94 10.39 16.97 -0.27
C TYR A 94 10.45 15.71 -1.14
N GLN A 95 11.08 15.80 -2.31
CA GLN A 95 11.29 14.64 -3.17
C GLN A 95 12.18 13.58 -2.52
N THR A 96 13.28 13.98 -1.88
CA THR A 96 14.16 13.06 -1.16
C THR A 96 13.41 12.36 -0.02
N ALA A 97 12.64 13.12 0.77
CA ALA A 97 11.83 12.56 1.84
C ALA A 97 10.78 11.59 1.30
N LEU A 98 10.14 11.92 0.20
CA LEU A 98 9.14 11.08 -0.46
C LEU A 98 9.76 9.76 -0.93
N LEU A 99 10.94 9.80 -1.55
CA LEU A 99 11.64 8.59 -2.00
C LEU A 99 11.97 7.67 -0.83
N GLN A 100 12.42 8.22 0.30
CA GLN A 100 12.70 7.45 1.50
C GLN A 100 11.44 6.79 2.06
N GLN A 101 10.35 7.52 2.13
CA GLN A 101 9.08 6.98 2.62
C GLN A 101 8.49 5.96 1.64
N ALA A 102 8.62 6.17 0.34
CA ALA A 102 8.17 5.21 -0.67
C ALA A 102 8.89 3.87 -0.54
N ALA A 103 10.21 3.88 -0.31
CA ALA A 103 10.96 2.65 -0.07
C ALA A 103 10.46 1.90 1.16
N GLN A 104 10.19 2.61 2.25
CA GLN A 104 9.64 2.02 3.47
C GLN A 104 8.23 1.45 3.25
N VAL A 105 7.40 2.14 2.48
CA VAL A 105 6.06 1.68 2.12
C VAL A 105 6.11 0.39 1.32
N VAL A 106 7.00 0.28 0.34
CA VAL A 106 7.15 -0.95 -0.44
C VAL A 106 7.48 -2.13 0.48
N THR A 107 8.42 -1.96 1.39
CA THR A 107 8.77 -3.00 2.37
C THR A 107 7.59 -3.36 3.28
N SER A 108 6.90 -2.37 3.83
CA SER A 108 5.71 -2.58 4.66
C SER A 108 4.61 -3.31 3.88
N CYS A 109 4.34 -2.91 2.66
CA CYS A 109 3.30 -3.54 1.83
C CYS A 109 3.64 -4.99 1.49
N LEU A 110 4.91 -5.31 1.26
CA LEU A 110 5.32 -6.70 1.05
C LEU A 110 5.05 -7.56 2.29
N HIS A 111 5.32 -7.02 3.48
CA HIS A 111 5.02 -7.70 4.74
C HIS A 111 3.50 -7.85 4.95
N VAL A 112 2.73 -6.80 4.72
CA VAL A 112 1.26 -6.83 4.83
C VAL A 112 0.68 -7.83 3.84
N GLY A 113 1.17 -7.86 2.62
CA GLY A 113 0.73 -8.80 1.59
C GLY A 113 1.01 -10.25 2.00
N ALA A 114 2.22 -10.54 2.47
CA ALA A 114 2.60 -11.87 2.93
C ALA A 114 1.77 -12.33 4.12
N LEU A 115 1.57 -11.46 5.12
CA LEU A 115 0.74 -11.74 6.27
C LEU A 115 -0.72 -11.99 5.85
N SER A 116 -1.23 -11.16 4.96
CA SER A 116 -2.62 -11.28 4.49
C SER A 116 -2.86 -12.57 3.71
N ASP A 117 -1.92 -12.99 2.87
CA ASP A 117 -1.99 -14.27 2.17
C ASP A 117 -1.97 -15.45 3.16
N SER A 118 -1.10 -15.39 4.16
CA SER A 118 -1.00 -16.39 5.22
C SER A 118 -2.29 -16.48 6.04
N GLU A 119 -2.85 -15.35 6.47
CA GLU A 119 -4.08 -15.29 7.25
C GLU A 119 -5.30 -15.72 6.42
N SER A 120 -5.34 -15.41 5.15
CA SER A 120 -6.38 -15.86 4.23
C SER A 120 -6.38 -17.39 4.11
N ALA A 121 -5.22 -17.99 3.88
CA ALA A 121 -5.07 -19.44 3.81
C ALA A 121 -5.48 -20.13 5.12
N ARG A 122 -5.03 -19.57 6.25
CA ARG A 122 -5.38 -20.08 7.59
C ARG A 122 -6.88 -20.03 7.85
N THR A 123 -7.52 -18.93 7.48
CA THR A 123 -8.98 -18.76 7.66
C THR A 123 -9.75 -19.78 6.82
N LEU A 124 -9.31 -20.03 5.59
CA LEU A 124 -9.94 -21.04 4.72
C LEU A 124 -9.77 -22.46 5.28
N VAL A 125 -8.60 -22.80 5.81
CA VAL A 125 -8.34 -24.09 6.44
C VAL A 125 -9.23 -24.29 7.65
N MET A 126 -9.33 -23.32 8.55
CA MET A 126 -10.19 -23.38 9.73
C MET A 126 -11.67 -23.53 9.34
N ARG A 127 -12.11 -22.86 8.29
CA ARG A 127 -13.47 -22.97 7.78
C ARG A 127 -13.76 -24.36 7.23
N ARG A 128 -12.79 -24.99 6.55
CA ARG A 128 -12.90 -26.37 6.06
C ARG A 128 -13.03 -27.36 7.19
N ASP A 129 -12.18 -27.26 8.18
CA ASP A 129 -12.19 -28.15 9.34
C ASP A 129 -13.53 -28.07 10.09
N THR A 130 -14.03 -26.87 10.32
CA THR A 130 -15.32 -26.65 10.94
C THR A 130 -16.47 -27.23 10.10
N GLY A 131 -16.40 -27.03 8.78
CA GLY A 131 -17.39 -27.62 7.85
C GLY A 131 -17.33 -29.12 7.79
N GLY A 132 -16.13 -29.70 7.88
CA GLY A 132 -15.94 -31.15 7.92
C GLY A 132 -16.51 -31.82 9.16
N HIS A 133 -16.48 -31.13 10.30
CA HIS A 133 -17.06 -31.65 11.55
C HIS A 133 -18.57 -31.47 11.63
N ALA A 134 -19.16 -30.63 10.83
CA ALA A 134 -20.61 -30.36 10.88
C ALA A 134 -21.48 -31.42 10.19
N SER A 135 -20.87 -32.37 9.50
CA SER A 135 -21.61 -33.42 8.78
C SER A 135 -21.09 -34.81 9.18
N PRO A 136 -21.44 -35.32 10.37
CA PRO A 136 -21.12 -36.69 10.66
C PRO A 136 -21.90 -37.60 9.73
N PRO A 137 -21.27 -38.63 9.15
CA PRO A 137 -22.00 -39.58 8.32
C PRO A 137 -23.02 -40.31 9.18
N PRO A 138 -24.22 -40.57 8.68
CA PRO A 138 -25.19 -41.41 9.39
C PRO A 138 -24.61 -42.78 9.58
N PRO A 139 -24.95 -43.42 10.67
CA PRO A 139 -24.52 -44.79 10.96
C PRO A 139 -25.03 -45.80 9.94
#